data_45e862b0482c3cadb9fa08735ee280f3
#
_entry.id   45e862b0482c3cadb9fa08735ee280f3
#
_cell.length_a   1.000
_cell.length_b   1.000
_cell.length_c   1.000
_cell.angle_alpha   90.00
_cell.angle_beta   90.00
_cell.angle_gamma   90.00
#
_symmetry.space_group_name_H-M   'P 1'
#
loop_
_entity.id
_entity.type
_entity.pdbx_description
1 polymer ?
#
loop_
_entity_poly.entity_id
_entity_poly.type
_entity_poly.pdbx_seq_one_letter_code
_entity_poly.pdbx_strand_id
1 'polypeptide(L)'
;MKHTNDIFLDRGNGLPNHFRLKEFANAQGLAMVHPRLIECLENLRKRLCDLFREEVWVIVTDGIRTYEDLERLAEFYGWIDEGGTVARDSKHLVSYGGIAADIKCFKAKKNAQGFRERIAQAIVGHEAREVFAYVKADYKDGHVHVDCWDRKKGKVA
;
A
#
# COMPACT_ATOMS: atom_id res chain seq x y z
N MET A 1 -2.69 4.03 -27.61
CA MET A 1 -3.00 4.99 -26.54
C MET A 1 -2.82 4.29 -25.19
N LYS A 2 -1.98 4.79 -24.33
CA LYS A 2 -1.87 4.21 -22.97
C LYS A 2 -3.13 4.60 -22.20
N HIS A 3 -3.78 3.63 -21.58
CA HIS A 3 -4.84 3.93 -20.62
C HIS A 3 -4.24 4.72 -19.45
N THR A 4 -5.00 5.67 -18.92
CA THR A 4 -4.57 6.49 -17.76
C THR A 4 -4.10 5.61 -16.58
N ASN A 5 -4.71 4.43 -16.39
CA ASN A 5 -4.35 3.50 -15.34
C ASN A 5 -3.02 2.76 -15.57
N ASP A 6 -2.44 2.85 -16.77
CA ASP A 6 -1.17 2.24 -17.13
C ASP A 6 0.01 3.23 -17.14
N ILE A 7 -0.25 4.47 -16.77
CA ILE A 7 0.79 5.50 -16.66
C ILE A 7 1.63 5.21 -15.43
N PHE A 8 2.92 5.08 -15.64
CA PHE A 8 3.88 5.03 -14.54
C PHE A 8 4.02 6.40 -13.91
N LEU A 9 4.05 6.42 -12.59
CA LEU A 9 4.32 7.66 -11.86
C LEU A 9 5.80 7.98 -11.94
N ASP A 10 6.13 9.23 -12.24
CA ASP A 10 7.49 9.73 -12.24
C ASP A 10 7.81 10.40 -10.91
N ARG A 11 8.97 10.11 -10.36
CA ARG A 11 9.46 10.68 -9.11
C ARG A 11 10.07 12.07 -9.29
N GLY A 12 10.10 12.58 -10.51
CA GLY A 12 10.72 13.87 -10.82
C GLY A 12 12.25 13.85 -10.93
N ASN A 13 12.87 12.68 -10.89
CA ASN A 13 14.32 12.48 -11.05
C ASN A 13 14.71 11.81 -12.37
N GLY A 14 13.77 11.67 -13.28
CA GLY A 14 13.97 11.04 -14.59
C GLY A 14 14.05 9.51 -14.56
N LEU A 15 13.85 8.89 -13.40
CA LEU A 15 13.81 7.43 -13.27
C LEU A 15 12.36 6.98 -13.18
N PRO A 16 11.94 5.97 -13.96
CA PRO A 16 10.62 5.38 -13.81
C PRO A 16 10.51 4.78 -12.41
N ASN A 17 9.40 5.01 -11.73
CA ASN A 17 9.15 4.30 -10.49
C ASN A 17 8.54 2.90 -10.79
N HIS A 18 8.51 2.05 -9.77
CA HIS A 18 8.12 0.64 -9.89
C HIS A 18 6.61 0.43 -9.72
N PHE A 19 5.83 1.51 -9.62
CA PHE A 19 4.41 1.47 -9.36
C PHE A 19 3.62 2.10 -10.51
N ARG A 20 2.42 1.58 -10.74
CA ARG A 20 1.45 2.10 -11.69
C ARG A 20 0.25 2.65 -10.95
N LEU A 21 -0.36 3.69 -11.49
CA LEU A 21 -1.52 4.32 -10.88
C LEU A 21 -2.67 3.31 -10.62
N LYS A 22 -2.89 2.37 -11.52
CA LYS A 22 -3.93 1.34 -11.39
C LYS A 22 -3.79 0.45 -10.16
N GLU A 23 -2.59 0.29 -9.60
CA GLU A 23 -2.36 -0.51 -8.40
C GLU A 23 -3.01 0.11 -7.17
N PHE A 24 -3.30 1.41 -7.21
CA PHE A 24 -3.93 2.16 -6.14
C PHE A 24 -5.43 2.36 -6.34
N ALA A 25 -6.00 1.76 -7.39
CA ALA A 25 -7.41 1.93 -7.73
C ALA A 25 -8.32 1.10 -6.82
N ASN A 26 -9.53 1.63 -6.58
CA ASN A 26 -10.60 0.86 -5.96
C ASN A 26 -11.30 -0.07 -6.99
N ALA A 27 -12.31 -0.81 -6.55
CA ALA A 27 -13.04 -1.75 -7.40
C ALA A 27 -13.75 -1.08 -8.59
N GLN A 28 -14.06 0.21 -8.51
CA GLN A 28 -14.68 0.99 -9.58
C GLN A 28 -13.67 1.63 -10.54
N GLY A 29 -12.37 1.38 -10.34
CA GLY A 29 -11.31 1.94 -11.16
C GLY A 29 -10.91 3.37 -10.80
N LEU A 30 -11.46 3.95 -9.73
CA LEU A 30 -11.00 5.24 -9.22
C LEU A 30 -9.62 5.07 -8.61
N ALA A 31 -8.63 5.81 -9.07
CA ALA A 31 -7.27 5.74 -8.60
C ALA A 31 -6.76 7.12 -8.17
N MET A 32 -6.06 7.15 -7.06
CA MET A 32 -5.40 8.34 -6.54
C MET A 32 -4.20 7.91 -5.69
N VAL A 33 -3.09 8.57 -5.84
CA VAL A 33 -1.91 8.32 -5.03
C VAL A 33 -1.17 9.63 -4.76
N HIS A 34 -0.83 9.84 -3.50
CA HIS A 34 -0.04 10.99 -3.10
C HIS A 34 1.44 10.76 -3.46
N PRO A 35 2.17 11.76 -4.00
CA PRO A 35 3.59 11.61 -4.33
C PRO A 35 4.44 11.11 -3.16
N ARG A 36 4.11 11.52 -1.95
CA ARG A 36 4.81 11.08 -0.74
C ARG A 36 4.68 9.57 -0.50
N LEU A 37 3.50 9.00 -0.78
CA LEU A 37 3.30 7.55 -0.67
C LEU A 37 4.20 6.79 -1.63
N ILE A 38 4.30 7.24 -2.88
CA ILE A 38 5.19 6.62 -3.89
C ILE A 38 6.64 6.70 -3.43
N GLU A 39 7.08 7.85 -2.95
CA GLU A 39 8.44 8.04 -2.43
C GLU A 39 8.75 7.05 -1.30
N CYS A 40 7.84 6.91 -0.35
CA CYS A 40 8.01 5.98 0.77
C CYS A 40 7.99 4.51 0.31
N LEU A 41 7.11 4.15 -0.62
CA LEU A 41 7.07 2.79 -1.17
C LEU A 41 8.36 2.43 -1.92
N GLU A 42 8.91 3.36 -2.69
CA GLU A 42 10.19 3.17 -3.38
C GLU A 42 11.36 3.05 -2.38
N ASN A 43 11.34 3.83 -1.32
CA ASN A 43 12.34 3.74 -0.26
C ASN A 43 12.25 2.38 0.46
N LEU A 44 11.05 1.90 0.76
CA LEU A 44 10.86 0.58 1.33
C LEU A 44 11.37 -0.52 0.39
N ARG A 45 11.01 -0.44 -0.90
CA ARG A 45 11.48 -1.39 -1.91
C ARG A 45 13.00 -1.45 -1.94
N LYS A 46 13.66 -0.29 -1.98
CA LYS A 46 15.12 -0.20 -1.97
C LYS A 46 15.73 -0.86 -0.72
N ARG A 47 15.18 -0.57 0.45
CA ARG A 47 15.63 -1.19 1.72
C ARG A 47 15.53 -2.70 1.69
N LEU A 48 14.41 -3.24 1.18
CA LEU A 48 14.22 -4.69 1.06
C LEU A 48 15.17 -5.31 0.03
N CYS A 49 15.38 -4.65 -1.11
CA CYS A 49 16.37 -5.11 -2.11
C CYS A 49 17.78 -5.16 -1.50
N ASP A 50 18.17 -4.15 -0.75
CA ASP A 50 19.49 -4.11 -0.09
C ASP A 50 19.61 -5.19 0.99
N LEU A 51 18.54 -5.40 1.77
CA LEU A 51 18.51 -6.42 2.83
C LEU A 51 18.66 -7.85 2.28
N PHE A 52 17.93 -8.16 1.24
CA PHE A 52 17.93 -9.50 0.62
C PHE A 52 18.99 -9.67 -0.47
N ARG A 53 19.65 -8.59 -0.88
CA ARG A 53 20.64 -8.56 -1.98
C ARG A 53 20.08 -9.12 -3.29
N GLU A 54 18.82 -8.88 -3.54
CA GLU A 54 18.12 -9.23 -4.77
C GLU A 54 16.94 -8.29 -5.00
N GLU A 55 16.37 -8.33 -6.20
CA GLU A 55 15.17 -7.57 -6.51
C GLU A 55 13.98 -8.04 -5.67
N VAL A 56 13.25 -7.10 -5.12
CA VAL A 56 12.03 -7.32 -4.35
C VAL A 56 10.86 -6.61 -5.03
N TRP A 57 9.74 -7.28 -5.09
CA TRP A 57 8.47 -6.71 -5.54
C TRP A 57 7.64 -6.28 -4.34
N VAL A 58 7.22 -5.03 -4.34
CA VAL A 58 6.22 -4.49 -3.42
C VAL A 58 4.91 -4.44 -4.18
N ILE A 59 3.96 -5.26 -3.77
CA ILE A 59 2.64 -5.37 -4.41
C ILE A 59 1.63 -4.61 -3.56
N VAL A 60 0.95 -3.64 -4.15
CA VAL A 60 -0.16 -2.93 -3.52
C VAL A 60 -1.41 -3.80 -3.66
N THR A 61 -1.94 -4.28 -2.56
CA THR A 61 -3.14 -5.12 -2.52
C THR A 61 -4.41 -4.30 -2.32
N ASP A 62 -4.29 -3.11 -1.75
CA ASP A 62 -5.38 -2.17 -1.58
C ASP A 62 -4.83 -0.74 -1.53
N GLY A 63 -5.45 0.16 -2.27
CA GLY A 63 -5.10 1.56 -2.36
C GLY A 63 -6.16 2.45 -1.73
N ILE A 64 -6.80 3.31 -2.55
CA ILE A 64 -7.84 4.21 -2.05
C ILE A 64 -9.16 3.48 -1.84
N ARG A 65 -9.96 4.05 -0.93
CA ARG A 65 -11.35 3.67 -0.68
C ARG A 65 -12.23 4.91 -0.68
N THR A 66 -13.42 4.78 -1.25
CA THR A 66 -14.52 5.72 -1.00
C THR A 66 -15.21 5.34 0.31
N TYR A 67 -16.03 6.24 0.83
CA TYR A 67 -16.86 5.91 1.99
C TYR A 67 -17.80 4.72 1.71
N GLU A 68 -18.34 4.65 0.50
CA GLU A 68 -19.17 3.54 0.03
C GLU A 68 -18.40 2.21 0.00
N ASP A 69 -17.11 2.22 -0.35
CA ASP A 69 -16.26 1.02 -0.26
C ASP A 69 -16.14 0.52 1.18
N LEU A 70 -16.00 1.44 2.14
CA LEU A 70 -15.94 1.08 3.57
C LEU A 70 -17.27 0.50 4.07
N GLU A 71 -18.40 1.06 3.66
CA GLU A 71 -19.71 0.54 4.01
C GLU A 71 -19.92 -0.87 3.48
N ARG A 72 -19.53 -1.13 2.23
CA ARG A 72 -19.61 -2.48 1.63
C ARG A 72 -18.73 -3.48 2.36
N LEU A 73 -17.52 -3.10 2.74
CA LEU A 73 -16.63 -3.96 3.52
C LEU A 73 -17.20 -4.25 4.90
N ALA A 74 -17.78 -3.25 5.56
CA ALA A 74 -18.41 -3.42 6.87
C ALA A 74 -19.61 -4.38 6.82
N GLU A 75 -20.44 -4.28 5.78
CA GLU A 75 -21.52 -5.24 5.52
C GLU A 75 -20.98 -6.65 5.27
N PHE A 76 -20.01 -6.80 4.39
CA PHE A 76 -19.42 -8.09 4.02
C PHE A 76 -18.81 -8.82 5.23
N TYR A 77 -18.14 -8.10 6.11
CA TYR A 77 -17.55 -8.67 7.32
C TYR A 77 -18.45 -8.67 8.55
N GLY A 78 -19.70 -8.18 8.43
CA GLY A 78 -20.64 -8.15 9.53
C GLY A 78 -20.32 -7.16 10.64
N TRP A 79 -19.44 -6.20 10.40
CA TRP A 79 -19.03 -5.21 11.43
C TRP A 79 -20.18 -4.35 11.92
N ILE A 80 -21.17 -4.10 11.07
CA ILE A 80 -22.36 -3.30 11.42
C ILE A 80 -23.26 -4.07 12.39
N ASP A 81 -23.41 -5.38 12.18
CA ASP A 81 -24.26 -6.24 13.00
C ASP A 81 -23.69 -6.49 14.40
N GLU A 82 -22.38 -6.33 14.56
CA GLU A 82 -21.68 -6.40 15.86
C GLU A 82 -21.71 -5.08 16.65
N GLY A 83 -22.50 -4.10 16.22
CA GLY A 83 -22.53 -2.76 16.81
C GLY A 83 -21.33 -1.90 16.47
N GLY A 84 -20.52 -2.35 15.50
CA GLY A 84 -19.38 -1.60 14.98
C GLY A 84 -19.82 -0.44 14.08
N THR A 85 -19.18 0.70 14.23
CA THR A 85 -19.27 1.79 13.28
C THR A 85 -18.24 1.60 12.17
N VAL A 86 -18.61 1.98 10.94
CA VAL A 86 -17.64 2.08 9.85
C VAL A 86 -16.54 3.05 10.25
N ALA A 87 -15.28 2.66 10.09
CA ALA A 87 -14.15 3.51 10.41
C ALA A 87 -14.11 4.73 9.47
N ARG A 88 -14.68 5.85 9.90
CA ARG A 88 -14.77 7.08 9.12
C ARG A 88 -13.44 7.81 8.96
N ASP A 89 -12.42 7.40 9.69
CA ASP A 89 -11.09 7.97 9.70
C ASP A 89 -10.04 7.09 9.02
N SER A 90 -10.48 6.05 8.29
CA SER A 90 -9.55 5.20 7.52
C SER A 90 -8.67 6.05 6.61
N LYS A 91 -7.36 5.86 6.69
CA LYS A 91 -6.39 6.60 5.87
C LYS A 91 -6.43 6.21 4.39
N HIS A 92 -7.09 5.10 4.06
CA HIS A 92 -7.40 4.74 2.67
C HIS A 92 -8.45 5.64 2.01
N LEU A 93 -9.23 6.39 2.78
CA LEU A 93 -10.26 7.27 2.22
C LEU A 93 -9.66 8.29 1.26
N VAL A 94 -10.36 8.51 0.15
CA VAL A 94 -9.98 9.49 -0.88
C VAL A 94 -9.81 10.90 -0.31
N SER A 95 -10.52 11.23 0.78
CA SER A 95 -10.39 12.51 1.47
C SER A 95 -9.00 12.77 2.04
N TYR A 96 -8.20 11.74 2.27
CA TYR A 96 -6.80 11.86 2.66
C TYR A 96 -5.83 11.99 1.47
N GLY A 97 -6.32 11.91 0.23
CA GLY A 97 -5.52 12.18 -0.96
C GLY A 97 -4.60 11.06 -1.41
N GLY A 98 -4.90 9.80 -1.08
CA GLY A 98 -4.12 8.65 -1.54
C GLY A 98 -2.81 8.43 -0.79
N ILE A 99 -2.82 8.59 0.52
CA ILE A 99 -1.63 8.50 1.38
C ILE A 99 -1.42 7.13 2.03
N ALA A 100 -2.31 6.16 1.80
CA ALA A 100 -2.27 4.85 2.42
C ALA A 100 -2.31 3.72 1.40
N ALA A 101 -1.66 2.62 1.72
CA ALA A 101 -1.70 1.38 0.96
C ALA A 101 -1.59 0.17 1.88
N ASP A 102 -2.21 -0.93 1.46
CA ASP A 102 -1.92 -2.25 1.99
C ASP A 102 -0.99 -2.96 1.01
N ILE A 103 0.04 -3.61 1.51
CA ILE A 103 1.11 -4.18 0.68
C ILE A 103 1.46 -5.61 1.09
N LYS A 104 1.95 -6.36 0.12
CA LYS A 104 2.65 -7.64 0.28
C LYS A 104 3.94 -7.60 -0.53
N CYS A 105 4.99 -8.18 -0.01
CA CYS A 105 6.30 -8.15 -0.66
C CYS A 105 6.77 -9.55 -1.01
N PHE A 106 7.43 -9.67 -2.16
CA PHE A 106 7.93 -10.93 -2.70
C PHE A 106 9.35 -10.75 -3.24
N LYS A 107 10.16 -11.78 -3.13
CA LYS A 107 11.39 -11.85 -3.91
C LYS A 107 11.04 -11.98 -5.39
N ALA A 108 11.65 -11.19 -6.24
CA ALA A 108 11.33 -11.21 -7.67
C ALA A 108 11.80 -12.50 -8.35
N LYS A 109 12.91 -13.08 -7.88
CA LYS A 109 13.44 -14.34 -8.38
C LYS A 109 12.59 -15.51 -7.92
N LYS A 110 12.20 -16.37 -8.87
CA LYS A 110 11.51 -17.62 -8.55
C LYS A 110 12.47 -18.63 -7.90
N ASN A 111 11.94 -19.38 -6.92
CA ASN A 111 12.67 -20.49 -6.31
C ASN A 111 12.72 -21.71 -7.26
N ALA A 112 13.35 -22.80 -6.81
CA ALA A 112 13.48 -24.02 -7.60
C ALA A 112 12.15 -24.65 -8.01
N GLN A 113 11.07 -24.40 -7.27
CA GLN A 113 9.70 -24.86 -7.56
C GLN A 113 8.93 -23.92 -8.50
N GLY A 114 9.52 -22.82 -8.94
CA GLY A 114 8.90 -21.85 -9.85
C GLY A 114 8.02 -20.80 -9.16
N PHE A 115 8.09 -20.66 -7.85
CA PHE A 115 7.34 -19.68 -7.07
C PHE A 115 8.22 -18.52 -6.61
N ARG A 116 7.62 -17.34 -6.48
CA ARG A 116 8.24 -16.21 -5.80
C ARG A 116 7.97 -16.30 -4.30
N GLU A 117 9.03 -16.30 -3.52
CA GLU A 117 8.93 -16.37 -2.08
C GLU A 117 8.35 -15.06 -1.52
N ARG A 118 7.34 -15.21 -0.69
CA ARG A 118 6.80 -14.08 0.07
C ARG A 118 7.75 -13.71 1.20
N ILE A 119 8.01 -12.43 1.33
CA ILE A 119 8.76 -11.90 2.46
C ILE A 119 7.85 -11.87 3.68
N ALA A 120 8.32 -12.36 4.81
CA ALA A 120 7.55 -12.41 6.04
C ALA A 120 7.01 -11.03 6.43
N GLN A 121 5.74 -10.98 6.83
CA GLN A 121 5.06 -9.75 7.25
C GLN A 121 5.84 -8.98 8.32
N ALA A 122 6.43 -9.68 9.28
CA ALA A 122 7.21 -9.07 10.34
C ALA A 122 8.45 -8.32 9.82
N ILE A 123 9.12 -8.87 8.80
CA ILE A 123 10.28 -8.24 8.17
C ILE A 123 9.84 -6.99 7.39
N VAL A 124 8.78 -7.11 6.60
CA VAL A 124 8.23 -5.97 5.86
C VAL A 124 7.81 -4.86 6.83
N GLY A 125 7.09 -5.21 7.88
CA GLY A 125 6.66 -4.25 8.89
C GLY A 125 7.82 -3.56 9.60
N HIS A 126 8.86 -4.30 9.94
CA HIS A 126 10.07 -3.75 10.56
C HIS A 126 10.75 -2.71 9.66
N GLU A 127 10.99 -3.05 8.40
CA GLU A 127 11.62 -2.13 7.45
C GLU A 127 10.70 -0.95 7.09
N ALA A 128 9.39 -1.18 7.00
CA ALA A 128 8.41 -0.12 6.71
C ALA A 128 8.37 0.95 7.81
N ARG A 129 8.56 0.58 9.07
CA ARG A 129 8.57 1.54 10.19
C ARG A 129 9.68 2.58 10.11
N GLU A 130 10.74 2.28 9.39
CA GLU A 130 11.84 3.22 9.13
C GLU A 130 11.49 4.26 8.05
N VAL A 131 10.39 4.08 7.34
CA VAL A 131 10.03 4.86 6.15
C VAL A 131 8.71 5.60 6.30
N PHE A 132 7.67 4.91 6.82
CA PHE A 132 6.30 5.42 6.90
C PHE A 132 6.00 6.05 8.25
N ALA A 133 5.04 6.98 8.25
CA ALA A 133 4.54 7.59 9.48
C ALA A 133 3.76 6.61 10.36
N TYR A 134 3.10 5.63 9.74
CA TYR A 134 2.37 4.59 10.44
C TYR A 134 2.44 3.25 9.70
N VAL A 135 2.59 2.18 10.47
CA VAL A 135 2.66 0.80 9.98
C VAL A 135 1.87 -0.11 10.92
N LYS A 136 1.02 -0.94 10.35
CA LYS A 136 0.36 -2.04 11.04
C LYS A 136 0.64 -3.35 10.30
N ALA A 137 1.26 -4.30 10.99
CA ALA A 137 1.81 -5.53 10.40
C ALA A 137 1.39 -6.79 11.17
N ASP A 138 0.11 -6.87 11.56
CA ASP A 138 -0.45 -7.98 12.34
C ASP A 138 -1.74 -8.56 11.74
N TYR A 139 -2.03 -8.26 10.48
CA TYR A 139 -3.20 -8.81 9.79
C TYR A 139 -3.02 -10.30 9.49
N LYS A 140 -4.10 -11.08 9.65
CA LYS A 140 -4.09 -12.54 9.47
C LYS A 140 -3.75 -12.99 8.04
N ASP A 141 -4.15 -12.21 7.03
CA ASP A 141 -3.82 -12.50 5.62
C ASP A 141 -2.39 -12.12 5.25
N GLY A 142 -1.65 -11.51 6.21
CA GLY A 142 -0.25 -11.17 6.12
C GLY A 142 0.08 -9.90 5.32
N HIS A 143 -0.90 -9.09 4.93
CA HIS A 143 -0.60 -7.76 4.40
C HIS A 143 -0.07 -6.82 5.47
N VAL A 144 0.60 -5.78 5.05
CA VAL A 144 1.06 -4.68 5.90
C VAL A 144 0.38 -3.40 5.46
N HIS A 145 -0.31 -2.74 6.39
CA HIS A 145 -0.83 -1.40 6.17
C HIS A 145 0.26 -0.38 6.40
N VAL A 146 0.41 0.55 5.47
CA VAL A 146 1.36 1.67 5.55
C VAL A 146 0.66 2.97 5.18
N ASP A 147 1.00 4.05 5.86
CA ASP A 147 0.55 5.38 5.47
C ASP A 147 1.53 6.49 5.85
N CYS A 148 1.35 7.64 5.21
CA CYS A 148 2.17 8.83 5.37
C CYS A 148 1.50 9.89 6.25
N TRP A 149 0.50 9.54 7.05
CA TRP A 149 -0.20 10.48 7.91
C TRP A 149 0.44 10.60 9.29
N ASP A 150 1.00 11.76 9.58
CA ASP A 150 1.48 12.07 10.92
C ASP A 150 0.29 12.40 11.84
N ARG A 151 -0.04 11.47 12.71
CA ARG A 151 -1.21 11.58 13.60
C ARG A 151 -1.03 12.65 14.66
N LYS A 152 0.21 12.97 15.03
CA LYS A 152 0.50 14.03 16.00
C LYS A 152 0.31 15.42 15.39
N LYS A 153 0.71 15.57 14.14
CA LYS A 153 0.62 16.85 13.41
C LYS A 153 -0.67 17.00 12.63
N GLY A 154 -1.43 15.91 12.42
CA GLY A 154 -2.66 15.92 11.63
C GLY A 154 -2.45 16.26 10.16
N LYS A 155 -1.34 15.83 9.57
CA LYS A 155 -0.97 16.10 8.17
C LYS A 155 -0.07 15.03 7.58
N VAL A 156 0.15 15.09 6.28
CA VAL A 156 1.13 14.22 5.59
C VAL A 156 2.53 14.52 6.13
N ALA A 157 3.21 13.46 6.47
CA ALA A 157 4.59 13.53 6.99
C ALA A 157 5.60 13.79 5.89
#